data_76d24e187c76cab4a05f4265b7cbd410
#
_entry.id   76d24e187c76cab4a05f4265b7cbd410
#
_cell.length_a   1.000
_cell.length_b   1.000
_cell.length_c   1.000
_cell.angle_alpha   90.00
_cell.angle_beta   90.00
_cell.angle_gamma   90.00
#
_symmetry.space_group_name_H-M   'P 1'
#
loop_
_entity.id
_entity.type
_entity.pdbx_description
1 polymer ?
#
loop_
_entity_poly.entity_id
_entity_poly.type
_entity_poly.pdbx_seq_one_letter_code
_entity_poly.pdbx_strand_id
1 'polypeptide(L)'
;MAPFTDDKYIRIYENEKKIKELLHQLVLNPRVTALKWSSITKQTPNMKIGYPAQHIASLITGVYGARTGARGDDLEDGTEVKSCSRVDQLDTCKDCKKKVLRIETSCPHCGSFNIKRMNDSKWLFGIKNEDELELLTSKINRVFLTIADYPKFNSNNFEIIRFQAFEIWNNEPRHKHFKEIMSNYYYKIFLEHIKINPKKTPAPKNFWPYSY
;
A
#
# COMPACT_ATOMS: atom_id res chain seq x y z
N MET A 1 10.75 24.70 0.00
CA MET A 1 11.31 23.69 0.93
C MET A 1 12.76 23.49 0.53
N ALA A 2 13.70 23.64 1.46
CA ALA A 2 15.08 23.33 1.19
C ALA A 2 15.19 21.84 0.84
N PRO A 3 15.98 21.47 -0.17
CA PRO A 3 16.22 20.07 -0.46
C PRO A 3 16.85 19.43 0.78
N PHE A 4 16.36 18.27 1.17
CA PHE A 4 16.97 17.49 2.23
C PHE A 4 18.44 17.23 1.84
N THR A 5 19.35 17.75 2.64
CA THR A 5 20.81 17.62 2.42
C THR A 5 21.39 16.42 3.16
N ASP A 6 20.55 15.54 3.68
CA ASP A 6 20.98 14.35 4.39
C ASP A 6 21.36 13.26 3.37
N ASP A 7 22.57 12.71 3.47
CA ASP A 7 23.10 11.62 2.62
C ASP A 7 22.26 10.33 2.65
N LYS A 8 21.28 10.27 3.57
CA LYS A 8 20.30 9.18 3.65
C LYS A 8 19.23 9.23 2.54
N TYR A 9 19.11 10.34 1.81
CA TYR A 9 18.11 10.51 0.77
C TYR A 9 18.74 10.38 -0.62
N ILE A 10 18.32 9.37 -1.33
CA ILE A 10 18.70 9.23 -2.73
C ILE A 10 18.00 10.32 -3.52
N ARG A 11 18.78 10.96 -4.35
CA ARG A 11 18.29 11.94 -5.30
C ARG A 11 17.40 11.25 -6.32
N ILE A 12 16.10 11.30 -6.14
CA ILE A 12 15.08 10.64 -6.98
C ILE A 12 15.29 10.90 -8.47
N TYR A 13 15.77 12.10 -8.83
CA TYR A 13 16.00 12.47 -10.23
C TYR A 13 17.12 11.65 -10.91
N GLU A 14 18.07 11.09 -10.19
CA GLU A 14 19.11 10.24 -10.78
C GLU A 14 18.52 8.89 -11.23
N ASN A 15 17.46 8.44 -10.60
CA ASN A 15 16.77 7.19 -10.90
C ASN A 15 15.39 7.39 -11.54
N GLU A 16 14.98 8.60 -11.85
CA GLU A 16 13.64 8.90 -12.35
C GLU A 16 13.29 8.08 -13.59
N LYS A 17 14.22 7.98 -14.54
CA LYS A 17 14.01 7.20 -15.78
C LYS A 17 13.78 5.71 -15.46
N LYS A 18 14.58 5.15 -14.57
CA LYS A 18 14.46 3.73 -14.14
C LYS A 18 13.16 3.50 -13.40
N ILE A 19 12.75 4.43 -12.52
CA ILE A 19 11.48 4.35 -11.78
C ILE A 19 10.29 4.39 -12.75
N LYS A 20 10.30 5.29 -13.73
CA LYS A 20 9.26 5.37 -14.77
C LYS A 20 9.19 4.09 -15.60
N GLU A 21 10.32 3.56 -16.02
CA GLU A 21 10.41 2.32 -16.76
C GLU A 21 9.86 1.14 -15.95
N LEU A 22 10.28 1.00 -14.69
CA LEU A 22 9.78 -0.03 -13.78
C LEU A 22 8.27 0.07 -13.58
N LEU A 23 7.75 1.27 -13.31
CA LEU A 23 6.30 1.48 -13.15
C LEU A 23 5.54 1.13 -14.42
N HIS A 24 6.08 1.44 -15.58
CA HIS A 24 5.48 1.08 -16.85
C HIS A 24 5.44 -0.45 -17.03
N GLN A 25 6.55 -1.14 -16.78
CA GLN A 25 6.69 -2.57 -17.00
C GLN A 25 5.94 -3.41 -15.97
N LEU A 26 6.06 -3.08 -14.67
CA LEU A 26 5.53 -3.90 -13.58
C LEU A 26 4.16 -3.46 -13.04
N VAL A 27 3.70 -2.27 -13.39
CA VAL A 27 2.42 -1.75 -12.90
C VAL A 27 1.46 -1.45 -14.05
N LEU A 28 1.85 -0.60 -14.99
CA LEU A 28 0.93 -0.13 -16.03
C LEU A 28 0.59 -1.23 -17.05
N ASN A 29 1.58 -1.90 -17.62
CA ASN A 29 1.34 -2.97 -18.60
C ASN A 29 0.54 -4.15 -18.02
N PRO A 30 0.88 -4.69 -16.83
CA PRO A 30 0.07 -5.71 -16.18
C PRO A 30 -1.37 -5.26 -15.91
N ARG A 31 -1.54 -3.97 -15.53
CA ARG A 31 -2.87 -3.40 -15.31
C ARG A 31 -3.71 -3.40 -16.58
N VAL A 32 -3.14 -2.91 -17.69
CA VAL A 32 -3.85 -2.89 -18.98
C VAL A 32 -4.30 -4.30 -19.37
N THR A 33 -3.42 -5.28 -19.19
CA THR A 33 -3.74 -6.70 -19.44
C THR A 33 -4.86 -7.19 -18.50
N ALA A 34 -4.77 -6.89 -17.21
CA ALA A 34 -5.79 -7.27 -16.23
C ALA A 34 -7.15 -6.63 -16.53
N LEU A 35 -7.20 -5.36 -16.94
CA LEU A 35 -8.44 -4.67 -17.32
C LEU A 35 -9.08 -5.33 -18.56
N LYS A 36 -8.28 -5.72 -19.55
CA LYS A 36 -8.78 -6.48 -20.72
C LYS A 36 -9.48 -7.76 -20.29
N TRP A 37 -8.85 -8.54 -19.42
CA TRP A 37 -9.46 -9.78 -18.93
C TRP A 37 -10.66 -9.51 -18.01
N SER A 38 -10.63 -8.46 -17.20
CA SER A 38 -11.77 -8.06 -16.37
C SER A 38 -13.00 -7.70 -17.21
N SER A 39 -12.83 -7.07 -18.36
CA SER A 39 -13.95 -6.76 -19.26
C SER A 39 -14.64 -8.02 -19.80
N ILE A 40 -13.88 -9.11 -19.98
CA ILE A 40 -14.37 -10.40 -20.46
C ILE A 40 -14.95 -11.25 -19.34
N THR A 41 -14.16 -11.47 -18.27
CA THR A 41 -14.47 -12.42 -17.21
C THR A 41 -15.33 -11.82 -16.08
N LYS A 42 -15.46 -10.50 -16.03
CA LYS A 42 -16.12 -9.73 -14.96
C LYS A 42 -15.43 -9.89 -13.57
N GLN A 43 -14.21 -10.40 -13.54
CA GLN A 43 -13.40 -10.41 -12.33
C GLN A 43 -12.75 -9.04 -12.09
N THR A 44 -12.50 -8.71 -10.82
CA THR A 44 -11.78 -7.48 -10.49
C THR A 44 -10.33 -7.54 -11.01
N PRO A 45 -9.79 -6.48 -11.61
CA PRO A 45 -8.38 -6.44 -12.04
C PRO A 45 -7.37 -6.46 -10.88
N ASN A 46 -7.77 -6.10 -9.69
CA ASN A 46 -7.06 -6.14 -8.40
C ASN A 46 -5.53 -6.11 -8.52
N MET A 47 -4.99 -4.90 -8.65
CA MET A 47 -3.53 -4.71 -8.76
C MET A 47 -2.82 -5.05 -7.46
N LYS A 48 -1.93 -6.06 -7.52
CA LYS A 48 -0.99 -6.37 -6.45
C LYS A 48 0.30 -5.59 -6.69
N ILE A 49 0.57 -4.61 -5.83
CA ILE A 49 1.73 -3.74 -5.95
C ILE A 49 2.85 -4.03 -4.94
N GLY A 50 2.79 -5.16 -4.22
CA GLY A 50 3.78 -5.53 -3.22
C GLY A 50 5.20 -5.59 -3.77
N TYR A 51 5.45 -6.51 -4.70
CA TYR A 51 6.78 -6.64 -5.31
C TYR A 51 7.22 -5.40 -6.13
N PRO A 52 6.37 -4.80 -6.98
CA PRO A 52 6.71 -3.51 -7.59
C PRO A 52 7.13 -2.44 -6.55
N ALA A 53 6.48 -2.40 -5.39
CA ALA A 53 6.82 -1.46 -4.34
C ALA A 53 8.20 -1.70 -3.71
N GLN A 54 8.60 -2.97 -3.53
CA GLN A 54 9.95 -3.31 -3.05
C GLN A 54 11.02 -2.86 -4.05
N HIS A 55 10.82 -3.09 -5.35
CA HIS A 55 11.72 -2.58 -6.38
C HIS A 55 11.78 -1.05 -6.41
N ILE A 56 10.64 -0.38 -6.26
CA ILE A 56 10.59 1.09 -6.19
C ILE A 56 11.33 1.59 -4.95
N ALA A 57 11.11 0.97 -3.79
CA ALA A 57 11.82 1.29 -2.56
C ALA A 57 13.34 1.19 -2.78
N SER A 58 13.80 0.09 -3.37
CA SER A 58 15.22 -0.08 -3.70
C SER A 58 15.76 1.02 -4.62
N LEU A 59 15.02 1.40 -5.67
CA LEU A 59 15.43 2.48 -6.58
C LEU A 59 15.43 3.87 -5.94
N ILE A 60 14.45 4.15 -5.06
CA ILE A 60 14.34 5.44 -4.37
C ILE A 60 15.40 5.56 -3.28
N THR A 61 15.63 4.49 -2.53
CA THR A 61 16.56 4.50 -1.41
C THR A 61 18.00 4.17 -1.78
N GLY A 62 18.23 3.49 -2.95
CA GLY A 62 19.51 2.96 -3.41
C GLY A 62 19.99 1.75 -2.61
N VAL A 63 19.14 1.23 -1.76
CA VAL A 63 19.45 0.04 -0.97
C VAL A 63 19.00 -1.20 -1.73
N TYR A 64 19.85 -2.21 -1.78
CA TYR A 64 19.50 -3.47 -2.41
C TYR A 64 18.44 -4.23 -1.63
N GLY A 65 17.65 -5.03 -2.33
CA GLY A 65 16.71 -5.97 -1.70
C GLY A 65 17.46 -7.03 -0.90
N ALA A 66 16.95 -7.38 0.27
CA ALA A 66 17.60 -8.31 1.21
C ALA A 66 17.59 -9.78 0.73
N ARG A 67 16.94 -10.11 -0.40
CA ARG A 67 16.85 -11.46 -0.98
C ARG A 67 16.23 -12.52 -0.05
N THR A 68 15.45 -12.08 0.92
CA THR A 68 14.83 -12.96 1.93
C THR A 68 13.47 -13.53 1.51
N GLY A 69 12.95 -13.12 0.35
CA GLY A 69 11.64 -13.55 -0.14
C GLY A 69 10.49 -13.05 0.72
N ALA A 70 9.64 -13.97 1.20
CA ALA A 70 8.42 -13.62 1.94
C ALA A 70 8.66 -13.42 3.46
N ARG A 71 9.86 -13.63 3.96
CA ARG A 71 10.21 -13.50 5.39
C ARG A 71 11.54 -12.81 5.55
N GLY A 72 11.64 -11.94 6.55
CA GLY A 72 12.81 -11.12 6.86
C GLY A 72 12.68 -9.69 6.33
N ASP A 73 13.77 -8.96 6.35
CA ASP A 73 13.83 -7.56 5.91
C ASP A 73 13.54 -7.45 4.41
N ASP A 74 12.90 -6.40 3.97
CA ASP A 74 12.64 -6.15 2.56
C ASP A 74 13.87 -5.57 1.85
N LEU A 75 14.66 -4.72 2.53
CA LEU A 75 15.92 -4.18 2.04
C LEU A 75 17.09 -4.50 2.98
N GLU A 76 18.33 -4.51 2.45
CA GLU A 76 19.55 -4.88 3.20
C GLU A 76 19.86 -3.99 4.40
N ASP A 77 19.31 -2.77 4.46
CA ASP A 77 19.46 -1.85 5.59
C ASP A 77 18.43 -2.05 6.70
N GLY A 78 17.61 -3.10 6.64
CA GLY A 78 16.53 -3.36 7.58
C GLY A 78 15.29 -2.49 7.33
N THR A 79 15.12 -1.94 6.13
CA THR A 79 13.89 -1.23 5.75
C THR A 79 12.75 -2.19 5.55
N GLU A 80 11.62 -1.93 6.20
CA GLU A 80 10.34 -2.61 5.98
C GLU A 80 9.52 -1.87 4.91
N VAL A 81 9.10 -2.56 3.85
CA VAL A 81 8.30 -1.98 2.76
C VAL A 81 6.84 -2.42 2.87
N LYS A 82 5.93 -1.48 2.94
CA LYS A 82 4.49 -1.74 2.89
C LYS A 82 3.86 -0.99 1.73
N SER A 83 2.97 -1.67 1.03
CA SER A 83 2.26 -1.11 -0.11
C SER A 83 0.76 -1.26 0.00
N CYS A 84 0.02 -0.30 -0.55
CA CYS A 84 -1.41 -0.42 -0.74
C CYS A 84 -1.86 0.21 -2.06
N SER A 85 -3.03 -0.21 -2.56
CA SER A 85 -3.58 0.30 -3.81
C SER A 85 -5.04 0.69 -3.63
N ARG A 86 -5.38 1.88 -4.14
CA ARG A 86 -6.76 2.34 -4.35
C ARG A 86 -7.22 2.14 -5.79
N VAL A 87 -6.35 1.60 -6.63
CA VAL A 87 -6.58 1.41 -8.06
C VAL A 87 -7.41 0.15 -8.28
N ASP A 88 -8.42 0.26 -9.12
CA ASP A 88 -9.24 -0.84 -9.63
C ASP A 88 -9.93 -1.70 -8.57
N GLN A 89 -10.32 -1.10 -7.45
CA GLN A 89 -11.17 -1.74 -6.47
C GLN A 89 -12.62 -1.85 -6.99
N LEU A 90 -13.36 -2.82 -6.46
CA LEU A 90 -14.79 -2.94 -6.77
C LEU A 90 -15.58 -1.78 -6.17
N ASP A 91 -16.22 -1.02 -7.05
CA ASP A 91 -17.14 0.05 -6.70
C ASP A 91 -18.51 -0.51 -6.26
N THR A 92 -19.44 0.34 -5.85
CA THR A 92 -20.77 -0.08 -5.41
C THR A 92 -21.83 0.85 -5.99
N CYS A 93 -22.82 0.30 -6.69
CA CYS A 93 -24.00 1.05 -7.09
C CYS A 93 -24.76 1.53 -5.84
N LYS A 94 -25.07 2.83 -5.76
CA LYS A 94 -25.81 3.38 -4.61
C LYS A 94 -27.28 3.00 -4.62
N ASP A 95 -27.84 2.69 -5.80
CA ASP A 95 -29.27 2.38 -5.94
C ASP A 95 -29.55 0.90 -5.67
N CYS A 96 -28.95 -0.03 -6.44
CA CYS A 96 -29.19 -1.46 -6.25
C CYS A 96 -28.18 -2.18 -5.32
N LYS A 97 -27.16 -1.49 -4.79
CA LYS A 97 -26.11 -2.00 -3.89
C LYS A 97 -25.21 -3.09 -4.48
N LYS A 98 -25.34 -3.40 -5.77
CA LYS A 98 -24.48 -4.38 -6.46
C LYS A 98 -23.09 -3.84 -6.74
N LYS A 99 -22.11 -4.74 -6.88
CA LYS A 99 -20.74 -4.40 -7.21
C LYS A 99 -20.61 -4.03 -8.68
N VAL A 100 -19.74 -3.05 -8.94
CA VAL A 100 -19.49 -2.48 -10.27
C VAL A 100 -17.98 -2.43 -10.48
N LEU A 101 -17.50 -2.81 -11.64
CA LEU A 101 -16.07 -2.68 -11.98
C LEU A 101 -15.72 -1.20 -12.19
N ARG A 102 -14.48 -0.84 -11.92
CA ARG A 102 -14.02 0.54 -12.09
C ARG A 102 -14.18 1.08 -13.51
N ILE A 103 -14.02 0.21 -14.51
CA ILE A 103 -14.17 0.54 -15.94
C ILE A 103 -15.63 0.74 -16.37
N GLU A 104 -16.60 0.32 -15.56
CA GLU A 104 -18.02 0.46 -15.87
C GLU A 104 -18.50 1.84 -15.46
N THR A 105 -19.05 2.59 -16.39
CA THR A 105 -19.60 3.93 -16.16
C THR A 105 -21.02 3.92 -15.61
N SER A 106 -21.76 2.84 -15.85
CA SER A 106 -23.08 2.58 -15.30
C SER A 106 -23.13 1.19 -14.67
N CYS A 107 -24.08 1.00 -13.77
CA CYS A 107 -24.29 -0.28 -13.11
C CYS A 107 -24.84 -1.33 -14.11
N PRO A 108 -24.18 -2.47 -14.32
CA PRO A 108 -24.64 -3.50 -15.27
C PRO A 108 -25.92 -4.21 -14.81
N HIS A 109 -26.36 -4.01 -13.55
CA HIS A 109 -27.55 -4.65 -12.99
C HIS A 109 -28.82 -3.80 -13.08
N CYS A 110 -28.70 -2.46 -12.98
CA CYS A 110 -29.86 -1.57 -12.98
C CYS A 110 -29.71 -0.33 -13.86
N GLY A 111 -28.61 -0.22 -14.63
CA GLY A 111 -28.35 0.91 -15.52
C GLY A 111 -27.99 2.23 -14.83
N SER A 112 -28.04 2.31 -13.51
CA SER A 112 -27.79 3.55 -12.79
C SER A 112 -26.35 4.05 -12.93
N PHE A 113 -26.18 5.37 -13.06
CA PHE A 113 -24.89 6.08 -13.01
C PHE A 113 -24.47 6.47 -11.59
N ASN A 114 -25.31 6.24 -10.59
CA ASN A 114 -25.06 6.60 -9.20
C ASN A 114 -24.14 5.58 -8.51
N ILE A 115 -22.85 5.67 -8.84
CA ILE A 115 -21.83 4.72 -8.37
C ILE A 115 -20.98 5.37 -7.28
N LYS A 116 -20.88 4.70 -6.12
CA LYS A 116 -19.89 5.01 -5.09
C LYS A 116 -18.57 4.40 -5.48
N ARG A 117 -17.61 5.24 -5.85
CA ARG A 117 -16.25 4.83 -6.14
C ARG A 117 -15.51 4.49 -4.84
N MET A 118 -14.91 3.30 -4.78
CA MET A 118 -14.20 2.81 -3.60
C MET A 118 -12.76 3.29 -3.61
N ASN A 119 -12.36 3.97 -2.53
CA ASN A 119 -11.00 4.46 -2.31
C ASN A 119 -10.39 3.94 -0.99
N ASP A 120 -10.97 2.89 -0.44
CA ASP A 120 -10.55 2.31 0.81
C ASP A 120 -9.30 1.44 0.62
N SER A 121 -8.16 1.95 1.01
CA SER A 121 -6.90 1.21 1.02
C SER A 121 -6.09 1.53 2.25
N LYS A 122 -5.29 0.58 2.69
CA LYS A 122 -4.54 0.64 3.94
C LYS A 122 -3.29 -0.21 3.86
N TRP A 123 -2.25 0.22 4.54
CA TRP A 123 -1.13 -0.63 4.85
C TRP A 123 -1.50 -1.56 6.00
N LEU A 124 -1.08 -2.80 5.91
CA LEU A 124 -1.38 -3.83 6.90
C LEU A 124 -0.10 -4.22 7.64
N PHE A 125 -0.12 -4.05 8.96
CA PHE A 125 0.96 -4.46 9.84
C PHE A 125 0.48 -5.63 10.71
N GLY A 126 1.04 -6.82 10.46
CA GLY A 126 0.86 -7.98 11.31
C GLY A 126 1.84 -7.90 12.48
N ILE A 127 1.34 -7.99 13.70
CA ILE A 127 2.14 -8.04 14.92
C ILE A 127 1.54 -9.13 15.79
N LYS A 128 2.26 -10.23 15.99
CA LYS A 128 1.74 -11.42 16.67
C LYS A 128 2.43 -11.68 18.00
N ASN A 129 3.58 -11.11 18.24
CA ASN A 129 4.37 -11.25 19.45
C ASN A 129 5.18 -9.98 19.73
N GLU A 130 5.83 -9.91 20.89
CA GLU A 130 6.63 -8.78 21.29
C GLU A 130 7.88 -8.59 20.42
N ASP A 131 8.49 -9.68 19.94
CA ASP A 131 9.67 -9.60 19.08
C ASP A 131 9.34 -8.91 17.75
N GLU A 132 8.18 -9.24 17.16
CA GLU A 132 7.68 -8.57 15.94
C GLU A 132 7.36 -7.08 16.20
N LEU A 133 6.80 -6.77 17.37
CA LEU A 133 6.57 -5.38 17.77
C LEU A 133 7.88 -4.62 17.92
N GLU A 134 8.83 -5.19 18.64
CA GLU A 134 10.15 -4.59 18.88
C GLU A 134 10.93 -4.43 17.57
N LEU A 135 10.91 -5.45 16.70
CA LEU A 135 11.51 -5.39 15.38
C LEU A 135 10.95 -4.16 14.62
N LEU A 136 9.64 -4.08 14.47
CA LEU A 136 8.96 -3.04 13.71
C LEU A 136 9.11 -1.63 14.29
N THR A 137 9.19 -1.49 15.63
CA THR A 137 9.13 -0.19 16.30
C THR A 137 10.46 0.29 16.88
N SER A 138 11.51 -0.54 16.84
CA SER A 138 12.77 -0.20 17.49
C SER A 138 14.02 -0.66 16.72
N LYS A 139 13.95 -1.78 16.00
CA LYS A 139 15.12 -2.38 15.34
C LYS A 139 15.26 -1.99 13.87
N ILE A 140 14.15 -1.83 13.14
CA ILE A 140 14.20 -1.39 11.76
C ILE A 140 14.64 0.07 11.66
N ASN A 141 15.45 0.38 10.65
CA ASN A 141 15.90 1.75 10.43
C ASN A 141 14.79 2.64 9.89
N ARG A 142 13.90 2.05 9.07
CA ARG A 142 12.92 2.81 8.31
C ARG A 142 11.73 1.92 7.91
N VAL A 143 10.53 2.50 7.91
CA VAL A 143 9.36 1.97 7.22
C VAL A 143 9.18 2.76 5.93
N PHE A 144 9.14 2.06 4.79
CA PHE A 144 8.88 2.64 3.48
C PHE A 144 7.45 2.29 3.03
N LEU A 145 6.63 3.31 2.84
CA LEU A 145 5.23 3.17 2.50
C LEU A 145 4.95 3.61 1.07
N THR A 146 4.25 2.80 0.31
CA THR A 146 3.81 3.18 -1.04
C THR A 146 2.31 3.07 -1.20
N ILE A 147 1.75 3.95 -2.02
CA ILE A 147 0.36 3.89 -2.43
C ILE A 147 0.22 4.17 -3.92
N ALA A 148 -0.56 3.32 -4.61
CA ALA A 148 -1.05 3.61 -5.95
C ALA A 148 -2.49 4.11 -5.86
N ASP A 149 -2.78 5.26 -6.45
CA ASP A 149 -4.12 5.85 -6.49
C ASP A 149 -4.40 6.57 -7.82
N TYR A 150 -5.56 7.18 -7.92
CA TYR A 150 -5.93 8.06 -9.03
C TYR A 150 -5.78 9.51 -8.62
N PRO A 151 -5.14 10.39 -9.42
CA PRO A 151 -5.00 11.81 -9.09
C PRO A 151 -6.34 12.51 -8.84
N LYS A 152 -7.37 12.12 -9.62
CA LYS A 152 -8.75 12.59 -9.47
C LYS A 152 -9.67 11.40 -9.25
N PHE A 153 -9.75 10.96 -8.01
CA PHE A 153 -10.39 9.70 -7.63
C PHE A 153 -11.86 9.59 -8.08
N ASN A 154 -12.62 10.66 -7.96
CA ASN A 154 -14.06 10.68 -8.31
C ASN A 154 -14.34 10.91 -9.80
N SER A 155 -13.31 11.17 -10.61
CA SER A 155 -13.48 11.30 -12.05
C SER A 155 -13.62 9.93 -12.71
N ASN A 156 -14.20 9.92 -13.92
CA ASN A 156 -14.22 8.72 -14.74
C ASN A 156 -12.89 8.48 -15.47
N ASN A 157 -11.89 9.36 -15.28
CA ASN A 157 -10.55 9.16 -15.81
C ASN A 157 -9.76 8.26 -14.86
N PHE A 158 -9.64 7.00 -15.22
CA PHE A 158 -8.88 5.97 -14.51
C PHE A 158 -7.65 5.49 -15.31
N GLU A 159 -7.26 6.21 -16.35
CA GLU A 159 -6.08 5.88 -17.16
C GLU A 159 -4.79 6.31 -16.48
N ILE A 160 -4.81 7.46 -15.80
CA ILE A 160 -3.65 8.00 -15.10
C ILE A 160 -3.62 7.47 -13.67
N ILE A 161 -2.54 6.78 -13.35
CA ILE A 161 -2.25 6.31 -11.99
C ILE A 161 -1.16 7.20 -11.39
N ARG A 162 -1.37 7.58 -10.11
CA ARG A 162 -0.36 8.24 -9.30
C ARG A 162 0.26 7.23 -8.35
N PHE A 163 1.58 7.21 -8.27
CA PHE A 163 2.33 6.46 -7.28
C PHE A 163 2.98 7.42 -6.28
N GLN A 164 2.78 7.18 -4.99
CA GLN A 164 3.34 8.00 -3.92
C GLN A 164 4.14 7.13 -2.98
N ALA A 165 5.25 7.65 -2.47
CA ALA A 165 6.10 7.00 -1.49
C ALA A 165 6.32 7.91 -0.29
N PHE A 166 6.40 7.30 0.89
CA PHE A 166 6.62 7.97 2.17
C PHE A 166 7.62 7.16 3.00
N GLU A 167 8.41 7.85 3.81
CA GLU A 167 9.35 7.23 4.72
C GLU A 167 9.05 7.62 6.17
N ILE A 168 9.18 6.66 7.07
CA ILE A 168 9.16 6.85 8.49
C ILE A 168 10.51 6.36 9.02
N TRP A 169 11.40 7.29 9.31
CA TRP A 169 12.71 6.99 9.85
C TRP A 169 12.67 6.79 11.37
N ASN A 170 13.41 5.79 11.87
CA ASN A 170 13.61 5.60 13.29
C ASN A 170 14.19 6.90 13.91
N ASN A 171 13.69 7.26 15.10
CA ASN A 171 14.04 8.49 15.84
C ASN A 171 13.49 9.81 15.31
N GLU A 172 12.63 9.79 14.27
CA GLU A 172 11.89 10.98 13.85
C GLU A 172 10.52 11.11 14.56
N PRO A 173 9.92 12.31 14.59
CA PRO A 173 8.62 12.53 15.23
C PRO A 173 7.52 11.61 14.71
N ARG A 174 7.51 11.32 13.40
CA ARG A 174 6.56 10.38 12.79
C ARG A 174 6.73 8.96 13.31
N HIS A 175 7.95 8.53 13.55
CA HIS A 175 8.23 7.21 14.10
C HIS A 175 7.68 7.06 15.52
N LYS A 176 7.77 8.10 16.34
CA LYS A 176 7.18 8.09 17.69
C LYS A 176 5.68 7.81 17.62
N HIS A 177 4.96 8.51 16.74
CA HIS A 177 3.53 8.29 16.54
C HIS A 177 3.23 6.91 15.97
N PHE A 178 4.01 6.45 15.00
CA PHE A 178 3.92 5.10 14.45
C PHE A 178 4.09 4.03 15.54
N LYS A 179 5.11 4.16 16.38
CA LYS A 179 5.37 3.27 17.51
C LYS A 179 4.20 3.24 18.49
N GLU A 180 3.63 4.39 18.84
CA GLU A 180 2.45 4.48 19.70
C GLU A 180 1.25 3.73 19.12
N ILE A 181 0.99 3.90 17.82
CA ILE A 181 -0.10 3.20 17.12
C ILE A 181 0.11 1.68 17.13
N MET A 182 1.31 1.20 16.84
CA MET A 182 1.61 -0.23 16.78
C MET A 182 1.58 -0.87 18.18
N SER A 183 2.14 -0.20 19.19
CA SER A 183 2.10 -0.64 20.58
C SER A 183 0.67 -0.70 21.11
N ASN A 184 -0.14 0.33 20.87
CA ASN A 184 -1.56 0.32 21.27
C ASN A 184 -2.34 -0.80 20.59
N TYR A 185 -2.07 -1.10 19.31
CA TYR A 185 -2.69 -2.24 18.65
C TYR A 185 -2.31 -3.55 19.33
N TYR A 186 -1.02 -3.78 19.58
CA TYR A 186 -0.55 -5.02 20.17
C TYR A 186 -1.11 -5.23 21.58
N TYR A 187 -0.88 -4.27 22.49
CA TYR A 187 -1.26 -4.42 23.90
C TYR A 187 -2.76 -4.34 24.16
N LYS A 188 -3.49 -3.46 23.46
CA LYS A 188 -4.92 -3.21 23.74
C LYS A 188 -5.88 -3.97 22.82
N ILE A 189 -5.43 -4.42 21.66
CA ILE A 189 -6.32 -5.08 20.70
C ILE A 189 -5.90 -6.53 20.50
N PHE A 190 -4.64 -6.78 20.15
CA PHE A 190 -4.17 -8.12 19.83
C PHE A 190 -4.21 -9.03 21.07
N LEU A 191 -3.57 -8.64 22.16
CA LEU A 191 -3.52 -9.44 23.39
C LEU A 191 -4.91 -9.67 23.99
N GLU A 192 -5.77 -8.64 24.02
CA GLU A 192 -7.14 -8.81 24.52
C GLU A 192 -7.96 -9.75 23.63
N HIS A 193 -7.80 -9.66 22.31
CA HIS A 193 -8.48 -10.59 21.41
C HIS A 193 -8.04 -12.03 21.63
N ILE A 194 -6.74 -12.29 21.78
CA ILE A 194 -6.22 -13.65 22.01
C ILE A 194 -6.68 -14.23 23.36
N LYS A 195 -6.80 -13.41 24.40
CA LYS A 195 -7.39 -13.84 25.68
C LYS A 195 -8.82 -14.35 25.51
N ILE A 196 -9.65 -13.66 24.72
CA ILE A 196 -11.05 -14.00 24.51
C ILE A 196 -11.20 -15.13 23.47
N ASN A 197 -10.38 -15.10 22.41
CA ASN A 197 -10.47 -15.99 21.26
C ASN A 197 -9.09 -16.64 20.92
N PRO A 198 -8.54 -17.52 21.76
CA PRO A 198 -7.17 -18.02 21.59
C PRO A 198 -6.91 -18.78 20.29
N LYS A 199 -7.96 -19.26 19.64
CA LYS A 199 -7.87 -20.00 18.37
C LYS A 199 -8.00 -19.11 17.12
N LYS A 200 -8.21 -17.81 17.28
CA LYS A 200 -8.47 -16.88 16.18
C LYS A 200 -7.56 -15.68 16.23
N THR A 201 -6.64 -15.57 15.29
CA THR A 201 -5.79 -14.39 15.14
C THR A 201 -6.62 -13.16 14.73
N PRO A 202 -6.48 -12.02 15.40
CA PRO A 202 -7.14 -10.78 14.99
C PRO A 202 -6.62 -10.28 13.64
N ALA A 203 -7.40 -9.42 13.01
CA ALA A 203 -6.99 -8.76 11.77
C ALA A 203 -5.71 -7.91 12.01
N PRO A 204 -4.82 -7.80 11.02
CA PRO A 204 -3.64 -6.94 11.13
C PRO A 204 -4.02 -5.49 11.44
N LYS A 205 -3.09 -4.72 12.02
CA LYS A 205 -3.29 -3.30 12.21
C LYS A 205 -3.46 -2.59 10.87
N ASN A 206 -4.58 -1.91 10.72
CA ASN A 206 -4.81 -1.03 9.60
C ASN A 206 -4.12 0.31 9.84
N PHE A 207 -3.23 0.71 8.93
CA PHE A 207 -2.61 2.01 8.91
C PHE A 207 -3.08 2.76 7.66
N TRP A 208 -3.78 3.86 7.86
CA TRP A 208 -4.50 4.53 6.79
C TRP A 208 -3.66 5.65 6.16
N PRO A 209 -3.67 5.81 4.82
CA PRO A 209 -2.90 6.87 4.16
C PRO A 209 -3.22 8.29 4.62
N TYR A 210 -4.44 8.56 5.08
CA TYR A 210 -4.83 9.88 5.59
C TYR A 210 -4.53 10.09 7.08
N SER A 211 -4.00 9.10 7.75
CA SER A 211 -3.44 9.25 9.11
C SER A 211 -1.99 9.75 9.09
N TYR A 212 -1.52 10.14 7.89
CA TYR A 212 -0.14 10.40 7.61
C TYR A 212 0.14 11.85 7.29
#